data_cee12cb7f39adf646474d1598dc10767
#
_entry.id   cee12cb7f39adf646474d1598dc10767
#
_cell.length_a   1.000
_cell.length_b   1.000
_cell.length_c   1.000
_cell.angle_alpha   90.00
_cell.angle_beta   90.00
_cell.angle_gamma   90.00
#
_symmetry.space_group_name_H-M   'P 1'
#
loop_
_entity.id
_entity.type
_entity.pdbx_description
1 polymer ?
#
loop_
_entity_poly.entity_id
_entity_poly.type
_entity_poly.pdbx_seq_one_letter_code
_entity_poly.pdbx_strand_id
1 'polypeptide(L)'
;MKEIIFPKSLKKGDKIAIISPAGFVEEAPLQSTLNLIKSKGYEPVFGKHTLGKFTNGYNYSGTEKERIQDLNWALNNDEISAIWASRGGYGCQHLLRHLKLSKFREKPKWYI
;
A
#
# COMPACT_ATOMS: atom_id res chain seq x y z
N MET A 1 -3.30 -30.09 2.52
CA MET A 1 -3.99 -28.82 2.25
C MET A 1 -3.45 -27.77 3.19
N LYS A 2 -3.07 -26.62 2.67
CA LYS A 2 -2.54 -25.54 3.49
C LYS A 2 -3.70 -24.80 4.18
N GLU A 3 -3.52 -24.46 5.44
CA GLU A 3 -4.47 -23.64 6.14
C GLU A 3 -4.46 -22.22 5.61
N ILE A 4 -5.62 -21.58 5.60
CA ILE A 4 -5.73 -20.16 5.26
C ILE A 4 -5.43 -19.36 6.52
N ILE A 5 -4.47 -18.47 6.43
CA ILE A 5 -4.10 -17.60 7.55
C ILE A 5 -4.70 -16.22 7.30
N PHE A 6 -5.57 -15.77 8.20
CA PHE A 6 -6.15 -14.44 8.13
C PHE A 6 -5.29 -13.44 8.89
N PRO A 7 -5.19 -12.18 8.40
CA PRO A 7 -4.53 -11.14 9.16
C PRO A 7 -5.26 -10.89 10.48
N LYS A 8 -4.52 -10.38 11.47
CA LYS A 8 -5.14 -9.95 12.72
C LYS A 8 -6.08 -8.78 12.47
N SER A 9 -7.16 -8.69 13.26
CA SER A 9 -8.05 -7.53 13.22
C SER A 9 -7.28 -6.26 13.57
N LEU A 10 -7.62 -5.15 12.91
CA LEU A 10 -7.00 -3.86 13.19
C LEU A 10 -7.45 -3.32 14.53
N LYS A 11 -6.53 -2.70 15.26
CA LYS A 11 -6.77 -2.07 16.56
C LYS A 11 -6.44 -0.59 16.48
N LYS A 12 -7.03 0.22 17.35
CA LYS A 12 -6.69 1.63 17.44
C LYS A 12 -5.19 1.82 17.62
N GLY A 13 -4.61 2.75 16.88
CA GLY A 13 -3.19 3.01 16.87
C GLY A 13 -2.41 2.22 15.85
N ASP A 14 -3.02 1.22 15.21
CA ASP A 14 -2.34 0.45 14.17
C ASP A 14 -1.99 1.34 12.98
N LYS A 15 -0.83 1.07 12.38
CA LYS A 15 -0.33 1.82 11.23
C LYS A 15 -0.83 1.22 9.93
N ILE A 16 -1.36 2.07 9.09
CA ILE A 16 -1.82 1.71 7.75
C ILE A 16 -0.93 2.39 6.72
N ALA A 17 -0.22 1.61 5.93
CA ALA A 17 0.62 2.15 4.86
C ALA A 17 -0.27 2.64 3.71
N ILE A 18 0.00 3.84 3.24
CA ILE A 18 -0.67 4.41 2.07
C ILE A 18 0.35 4.37 0.93
N ILE A 19 0.06 3.61 -0.09
CA ILE A 19 0.93 3.47 -1.26
C ILE A 19 0.15 3.76 -2.54
N SER A 20 0.86 4.05 -3.61
CA SER A 20 0.28 4.27 -4.93
C SER A 20 0.91 3.29 -5.93
N PRO A 21 0.40 2.05 -6.00
CA PRO A 21 1.07 1.01 -6.79
C PRO A 21 0.85 1.11 -8.30
N ALA A 22 0.00 2.01 -8.73
CA ALA A 22 -0.34 2.19 -10.15
C ALA A 22 -0.36 3.67 -10.52
N GLY A 23 -1.54 4.28 -10.66
CA GLY A 23 -1.68 5.67 -11.05
C GLY A 23 -1.33 6.65 -9.94
N PHE A 24 -0.99 7.89 -10.30
CA PHE A 24 -0.79 8.93 -9.32
C PHE A 24 -2.14 9.37 -8.72
N VAL A 25 -2.10 9.94 -7.51
CA VAL A 25 -3.29 10.42 -6.80
C VAL A 25 -3.17 11.92 -6.53
N GLU A 26 -4.27 12.63 -6.63
CA GLU A 26 -4.33 14.04 -6.25
C GLU A 26 -4.40 14.17 -4.72
N GLU A 27 -3.91 15.30 -4.18
CA GLU A 27 -3.87 15.53 -2.74
C GLU A 27 -5.25 15.60 -2.09
N ALA A 28 -6.21 16.25 -2.73
CA ALA A 28 -7.51 16.48 -2.10
C ALA A 28 -8.27 15.16 -1.83
N PRO A 29 -8.43 14.24 -2.78
CA PRO A 29 -9.03 12.94 -2.48
C PRO A 29 -8.23 12.14 -1.45
N LEU A 30 -6.90 12.24 -1.51
CA LEU A 30 -6.04 11.55 -0.56
C LEU A 30 -6.23 12.10 0.85
N GLN A 31 -6.38 13.41 1.00
CA GLN A 31 -6.63 14.03 2.30
C GLN A 31 -7.92 13.52 2.93
N SER A 32 -8.97 13.33 2.13
CA SER A 32 -10.23 12.73 2.61
C SER A 32 -10.01 11.32 3.15
N THR A 33 -9.21 10.51 2.44
CA THR A 33 -8.85 9.16 2.88
C THR A 33 -8.07 9.21 4.21
N LEU A 34 -7.11 10.13 4.33
CA LEU A 34 -6.33 10.27 5.56
C LEU A 34 -7.23 10.65 6.74
N ASN A 35 -8.15 11.57 6.52
CA ASN A 35 -9.09 12.00 7.56
C ASN A 35 -9.96 10.82 8.02
N LEU A 36 -10.43 10.01 7.08
CA LEU A 36 -11.22 8.82 7.42
C LEU A 36 -10.40 7.83 8.26
N ILE A 37 -9.18 7.52 7.85
CA ILE A 37 -8.30 6.61 8.56
C ILE A 37 -8.04 7.09 9.99
N LYS A 38 -7.72 8.38 10.14
CA LYS A 38 -7.48 8.99 11.45
C LYS A 38 -8.75 8.98 12.32
N SER A 39 -9.91 9.24 11.71
CA SER A 39 -11.18 9.26 12.45
C SER A 39 -11.53 7.88 13.02
N LYS A 40 -11.04 6.81 12.42
CA LYS A 40 -11.24 5.45 12.92
C LYS A 40 -10.20 5.03 13.95
N GLY A 41 -9.25 5.91 14.29
CA GLY A 41 -8.24 5.66 15.29
C GLY A 41 -6.96 5.02 14.76
N TYR A 42 -6.78 4.96 13.46
CA TYR A 42 -5.57 4.39 12.85
C TYR A 42 -4.58 5.48 12.45
N GLU A 43 -3.31 5.09 12.29
CA GLU A 43 -2.24 6.01 11.90
C GLU A 43 -1.83 5.76 10.44
N PRO A 44 -2.09 6.70 9.52
CA PRO A 44 -1.63 6.53 8.14
C PRO A 44 -0.13 6.83 8.03
N VAL A 45 0.58 6.01 7.27
CA VAL A 45 2.02 6.16 7.02
C VAL A 45 2.22 6.10 5.51
N PHE A 46 2.77 7.17 4.93
CA PHE A 46 3.00 7.24 3.49
C PHE A 46 4.21 6.42 3.07
N GLY A 47 4.07 5.70 1.96
CA GLY A 47 5.21 5.20 1.23
C GLY A 47 6.00 6.37 0.64
N LYS A 48 7.26 6.15 0.35
CA LYS A 48 8.17 7.17 -0.16
C LYS A 48 7.66 7.82 -1.46
N HIS A 49 6.99 7.06 -2.32
CA HIS A 49 6.55 7.49 -3.63
C HIS A 49 5.03 7.65 -3.76
N THR A 50 4.30 7.70 -2.64
CA THR A 50 2.83 7.78 -2.63
C THR A 50 2.30 8.97 -3.44
N LEU A 51 2.96 10.12 -3.35
CA LEU A 51 2.56 11.34 -4.06
C LEU A 51 3.41 11.60 -5.31
N GLY A 52 4.17 10.60 -5.76
CA GLY A 52 4.99 10.74 -6.95
C GLY A 52 4.17 10.79 -8.23
N LYS A 53 4.78 11.28 -9.30
CA LYS A 53 4.17 11.36 -10.63
C LYS A 53 5.19 10.96 -11.69
N PHE A 54 4.80 10.08 -12.58
CA PHE A 54 5.65 9.61 -13.68
C PHE A 54 4.77 9.28 -14.88
N THR A 55 5.00 9.96 -15.99
CA THR A 55 4.21 9.76 -17.21
C THR A 55 5.03 8.98 -18.23
N ASN A 56 4.51 7.81 -18.64
CA ASN A 56 5.10 6.97 -19.67
C ASN A 56 3.99 6.19 -20.38
N GLY A 57 3.27 6.86 -21.24
CA GLY A 57 2.09 6.30 -21.89
C GLY A 57 0.86 6.19 -20.99
N TYR A 58 1.07 6.34 -19.69
CA TYR A 58 0.05 6.30 -18.63
C TYR A 58 0.56 7.16 -17.46
N ASN A 59 -0.36 7.67 -16.67
CA ASN A 59 -0.01 8.54 -15.53
C ASN A 59 0.22 7.71 -14.27
N TYR A 60 1.45 7.27 -14.05
CA TYR A 60 1.85 6.48 -12.89
C TYR A 60 2.28 7.37 -11.71
N SER A 61 2.26 6.81 -10.52
CA SER A 61 2.79 7.46 -9.32
C SER A 61 4.32 7.52 -9.34
N GLY A 62 4.96 6.60 -10.04
CA GLY A 62 6.40 6.51 -10.13
C GLY A 62 6.81 5.46 -11.15
N THR A 63 8.12 5.27 -11.30
CA THR A 63 8.64 4.18 -12.12
C THR A 63 8.20 2.84 -11.55
N GLU A 64 8.31 1.79 -12.33
CA GLU A 64 8.01 0.45 -11.85
C GLU A 64 8.86 0.11 -10.61
N LYS A 65 10.16 0.44 -10.64
CA LYS A 65 11.06 0.23 -9.52
C LYS A 65 10.61 0.96 -8.25
N GLU A 66 10.19 2.20 -8.39
CA GLU A 66 9.72 3.00 -7.25
C GLU A 66 8.43 2.45 -6.66
N ARG A 67 7.49 2.03 -7.51
CA ARG A 67 6.23 1.42 -7.05
C ARG A 67 6.47 0.08 -6.37
N ILE A 68 7.39 -0.73 -6.90
CA ILE A 68 7.80 -2.00 -6.27
C ILE A 68 8.43 -1.75 -4.90
N GLN A 69 9.28 -0.74 -4.80
CA GLN A 69 9.94 -0.38 -3.54
C GLN A 69 8.91 -0.09 -2.44
N ASP A 70 7.91 0.72 -2.75
CA ASP A 70 6.87 1.07 -1.78
C ASP A 70 6.03 -0.13 -1.38
N LEU A 71 5.63 -0.95 -2.34
CA LEU A 71 4.81 -2.13 -2.03
C LEU A 71 5.60 -3.16 -1.21
N ASN A 72 6.85 -3.44 -1.57
CA ASN A 72 7.68 -4.35 -0.78
C ASN A 72 7.96 -3.80 0.62
N TRP A 73 8.16 -2.49 0.75
CA TRP A 73 8.31 -1.87 2.07
C TRP A 73 7.06 -2.12 2.93
N ALA A 74 5.89 -1.89 2.38
CA ALA A 74 4.64 -2.06 3.13
C ALA A 74 4.40 -3.53 3.50
N LEU A 75 4.69 -4.45 2.58
CA LEU A 75 4.50 -5.89 2.80
C LEU A 75 5.46 -6.44 3.86
N ASN A 76 6.65 -5.89 3.98
CA ASN A 76 7.73 -6.44 4.81
C ASN A 76 8.02 -5.64 6.09
N ASN A 77 7.32 -4.53 6.30
CA ASN A 77 7.51 -3.71 7.52
C ASN A 77 6.61 -4.23 8.62
N ASP A 78 7.21 -4.75 9.69
CA ASP A 78 6.48 -5.35 10.82
C ASP A 78 5.59 -4.34 11.57
N GLU A 79 5.87 -3.04 11.45
CA GLU A 79 5.07 -1.99 12.08
C GLU A 79 3.79 -1.67 11.33
N ILE A 80 3.67 -2.13 10.08
CA ILE A 80 2.51 -1.87 9.23
C ILE A 80 1.51 -3.01 9.39
N SER A 81 0.28 -2.68 9.75
CA SER A 81 -0.78 -3.67 9.99
C SER A 81 -1.69 -3.87 8.78
N ALA A 82 -1.83 -2.84 7.95
CA ALA A 82 -2.65 -2.92 6.73
C ALA A 82 -2.04 -2.03 5.65
N ILE A 83 -2.42 -2.31 4.41
CA ILE A 83 -1.94 -1.56 3.25
C ILE A 83 -3.16 -1.00 2.52
N TRP A 84 -3.16 0.30 2.29
CA TRP A 84 -4.21 0.99 1.55
C TRP A 84 -3.62 1.53 0.26
N ALA A 85 -4.10 1.02 -0.89
CA ALA A 85 -3.74 1.59 -2.18
C ALA A 85 -4.52 2.88 -2.39
N SER A 86 -3.82 3.98 -2.62
CA SER A 86 -4.45 5.29 -2.82
C SER A 86 -5.39 5.27 -4.03
N ARG A 87 -4.99 4.54 -5.07
CA ARG A 87 -5.86 4.14 -6.16
C ARG A 87 -5.24 2.91 -6.83
N GLY A 88 -6.10 2.03 -7.32
CA GLY A 88 -5.67 0.90 -8.12
C GLY A 88 -5.54 1.29 -9.60
N GLY A 89 -5.45 0.31 -10.45
CA GLY A 89 -5.50 0.51 -11.88
C GLY A 89 -4.35 -0.10 -12.64
N TYR A 90 -4.20 0.33 -13.89
CA TYR A 90 -3.20 -0.20 -14.80
C TYR A 90 -1.79 0.03 -14.28
N GLY A 91 -0.98 -0.99 -14.35
CA GLY A 91 0.41 -0.95 -13.92
C GLY A 91 0.68 -1.70 -12.62
N CYS A 92 -0.33 -1.91 -11.78
CA CYS A 92 -0.16 -2.68 -10.56
C CYS A 92 0.27 -4.12 -10.86
N GLN A 93 -0.29 -4.73 -11.89
CA GLN A 93 0.04 -6.09 -12.30
C GLN A 93 1.50 -6.26 -12.70
N HIS A 94 2.19 -5.20 -13.13
CA HIS A 94 3.60 -5.25 -13.49
C HIS A 94 4.50 -5.51 -12.29
N LEU A 95 3.99 -5.34 -11.08
CA LEU A 95 4.77 -5.46 -9.85
C LEU A 95 4.80 -6.90 -9.31
N LEU A 96 3.84 -7.73 -9.71
CA LEU A 96 3.58 -9.02 -9.06
C LEU A 96 4.80 -9.93 -8.99
N ARG A 97 5.58 -10.04 -10.06
CA ARG A 97 6.76 -10.92 -10.11
C ARG A 97 7.91 -10.45 -9.22
N HIS A 98 7.88 -9.21 -8.76
CA HIS A 98 8.95 -8.59 -7.99
C HIS A 98 8.64 -8.49 -6.50
N LEU A 99 7.52 -9.04 -6.06
CA LEU A 99 7.11 -8.96 -4.67
C LEU A 99 7.87 -9.95 -3.79
N LYS A 100 8.26 -9.48 -2.62
CA LYS A 100 8.90 -10.31 -1.60
C LYS A 100 7.81 -10.71 -0.59
N LEU A 101 7.34 -11.94 -0.67
CA LEU A 101 6.16 -12.39 0.05
C LEU A 101 6.42 -13.31 1.23
N SER A 102 7.68 -13.66 1.54
CA SER A 102 7.96 -14.61 2.62
C SER A 102 7.42 -14.15 3.97
N LYS A 103 7.68 -12.92 4.36
CA LYS A 103 7.13 -12.37 5.61
C LYS A 103 5.62 -12.26 5.57
N PHE A 104 5.08 -11.85 4.44
CA PHE A 104 3.64 -11.71 4.26
C PHE A 104 2.91 -13.05 4.44
N ARG A 105 3.51 -14.14 3.98
CA ARG A 105 2.95 -15.48 4.15
C ARG A 105 2.88 -15.90 5.62
N GLU A 106 3.87 -15.50 6.41
CA GLU A 106 3.91 -15.81 7.85
C GLU A 106 3.01 -14.88 8.66
N LYS A 107 2.99 -13.60 8.32
CA LYS A 107 2.22 -12.57 9.01
C LYS A 107 1.47 -11.72 7.98
N PRO A 108 0.36 -12.23 7.44
CA PRO A 108 -0.38 -11.51 6.40
C PRO A 108 -0.97 -10.21 6.93
N LYS A 109 -1.19 -9.27 6.01
CA LYS A 109 -1.78 -7.97 6.28
C LYS A 109 -3.00 -7.77 5.40
N TRP A 110 -3.92 -6.92 5.85
CA TRP A 110 -5.03 -6.52 5.01
C TRP A 110 -4.53 -5.62 3.89
N TYR A 111 -5.01 -5.87 2.70
CA TYR A 111 -4.74 -5.01 1.53
C TYR A 111 -6.08 -4.47 1.05
N ILE A 112 -6.20 -3.14 1.08
CA ILE A 112 -7.45 -2.45 0.82
C ILE A 112 -7.33 -1.58 -0.43
#